data_a6dd43efed2d3e3aa6a936a976c33aae
#
_entry.id   a6dd43efed2d3e3aa6a936a976c33aae
#
_cell.length_a   1.000
_cell.length_b   1.000
_cell.length_c   1.000
_cell.angle_alpha   90.00
_cell.angle_beta   90.00
_cell.angle_gamma   90.00
#
_symmetry.space_group_name_H-M   'P 1'
#
loop_
_entity.id
_entity.type
_entity.pdbx_description
1 polymer ?
#
loop_
_entity_poly.entity_id
_entity_poly.type
_entity_poly.pdbx_seq_one_letter_code
_entity_poly.pdbx_strand_id
1 'polypeptide(L)'
;MLPPAAPALVARGVSVTYGRRTALREVDLTVGRGQVTALMGRNGSGKSTLLWTLQGTRSRAAGSVRVGGPDGTDPAALPAAQRRRLVGLVPQTAADLLYLETVEEECLAADTEADEPAGTAAQLLERLVPGVDRAAHPRDLSEGQRLALVLAVVLTARPEVLLLDEPTRGLDYPGKQALAEVLTGLATADRAVLVATHDVEFVAQVAHQVVVLAQGEVVSAGPTARVVAESPAFAPQVHKILGGDWLTVAQVVAAGR
;
A
#
# COMPACT_ATOMS: atom_id res chain seq x y z
N MET A 1 8.44 18.99 -14.17
CA MET A 1 7.23 18.64 -13.39
C MET A 1 6.45 17.63 -14.20
N LEU A 2 6.33 16.39 -13.74
CA LEU A 2 5.50 15.40 -14.40
C LEU A 2 4.04 15.85 -14.36
N PRO A 3 3.24 15.60 -15.42
CA PRO A 3 1.81 15.91 -15.39
C PRO A 3 1.14 15.16 -14.24
N PRO A 4 0.06 15.71 -13.65
CA PRO A 4 -0.67 15.02 -12.61
C PRO A 4 -1.17 13.68 -13.15
N ALA A 5 -0.89 12.60 -12.42
CA ALA A 5 -1.35 11.27 -12.81
C ALA A 5 -2.88 11.21 -12.81
N ALA A 6 -3.44 10.46 -13.75
CA ALA A 6 -4.88 10.23 -13.78
C ALA A 6 -5.31 9.56 -12.46
N PRO A 7 -6.41 9.99 -11.83
CA PRO A 7 -6.86 9.41 -10.58
C PRO A 7 -7.34 7.97 -10.77
N ALA A 8 -6.75 7.04 -9.99
CA ALA A 8 -7.21 5.65 -9.89
C ALA A 8 -8.25 5.49 -8.78
N LEU A 9 -8.01 6.16 -7.64
CA LEU A 9 -8.95 6.18 -6.51
C LEU A 9 -9.12 7.61 -6.03
N VAL A 10 -10.37 7.98 -5.77
CA VAL A 10 -10.76 9.30 -5.23
C VAL A 10 -11.64 9.10 -4.01
N ALA A 11 -11.24 9.64 -2.88
CA ALA A 11 -12.02 9.77 -1.66
C ALA A 11 -12.39 11.24 -1.45
N ARG A 12 -13.65 11.52 -1.10
CA ARG A 12 -14.17 12.87 -0.85
C ARG A 12 -14.97 12.92 0.44
N GLY A 13 -14.57 13.79 1.37
CA GLY A 13 -15.25 14.05 2.63
C GLY A 13 -15.44 12.81 3.51
N VAL A 14 -14.51 11.83 3.40
CA VAL A 14 -14.65 10.53 4.09
C VAL A 14 -14.55 10.70 5.58
N SER A 15 -15.63 10.33 6.28
CA SER A 15 -15.72 10.37 7.74
C SER A 15 -16.10 9.00 8.29
N VAL A 16 -15.44 8.59 9.39
CA VAL A 16 -15.66 7.30 10.07
C VAL A 16 -15.75 7.52 11.58
N THR A 17 -16.76 6.92 12.19
CA THR A 17 -16.97 6.96 13.64
C THR A 17 -17.07 5.56 14.24
N TYR A 18 -16.56 5.41 15.47
CA TYR A 18 -16.71 4.22 16.30
C TYR A 18 -17.41 4.65 17.61
N GLY A 19 -18.73 4.46 17.65
CA GLY A 19 -19.54 4.99 18.72
C GLY A 19 -19.39 6.53 18.82
N ARG A 20 -18.83 7.02 19.93
CA ARG A 20 -18.59 8.46 20.13
C ARG A 20 -17.26 8.97 19.61
N ARG A 21 -16.36 8.08 19.17
CA ARG A 21 -15.02 8.45 18.71
C ARG A 21 -15.03 8.63 17.19
N THR A 22 -14.68 9.80 16.72
CA THR A 22 -14.39 10.05 15.30
C THR A 22 -12.98 9.59 14.99
N ALA A 23 -12.85 8.64 14.07
CA ALA A 23 -11.57 8.11 13.62
C ALA A 23 -11.05 8.80 12.35
N LEU A 24 -11.97 9.23 11.46
CA LEU A 24 -11.65 10.03 10.28
C LEU A 24 -12.67 11.18 10.15
N ARG A 25 -12.18 12.35 9.74
CA ARG A 25 -12.97 13.57 9.59
C ARG A 25 -12.72 14.17 8.22
N GLU A 26 -13.75 14.17 7.37
CA GLU A 26 -13.77 14.84 6.06
C GLU A 26 -12.48 14.64 5.22
N VAL A 27 -11.97 13.38 5.20
CA VAL A 27 -10.74 13.06 4.51
C VAL A 27 -10.95 13.12 3.00
N ASP A 28 -10.18 13.99 2.34
CA ASP A 28 -10.01 14.03 0.90
C ASP A 28 -8.67 13.39 0.52
N LEU A 29 -8.69 12.43 -0.41
CA LEU A 29 -7.51 11.72 -0.88
C LEU A 29 -7.67 11.35 -2.36
N THR A 30 -6.60 11.53 -3.13
CA THR A 30 -6.51 11.01 -4.50
C THR A 30 -5.26 10.14 -4.62
N VAL A 31 -5.42 8.92 -5.15
CA VAL A 31 -4.31 8.02 -5.49
C VAL A 31 -4.22 7.95 -7.01
N GLY A 32 -3.06 8.33 -7.55
CA GLY A 32 -2.82 8.39 -8.99
C GLY A 32 -2.44 7.05 -9.60
N ARG A 33 -2.82 6.81 -10.85
CA ARG A 33 -2.34 5.68 -11.66
C ARG A 33 -0.83 5.80 -11.87
N GLY A 34 -0.15 4.68 -11.91
CA GLY A 34 1.29 4.66 -12.13
C GLY A 34 2.12 5.31 -11.02
N GLN A 35 1.54 5.48 -9.84
CA GLN A 35 2.20 6.12 -8.72
C GLN A 35 2.13 5.32 -7.43
N VAL A 36 3.17 5.44 -6.61
CA VAL A 36 3.16 5.06 -5.21
C VAL A 36 2.87 6.32 -4.38
N THR A 37 1.78 6.29 -3.63
CA THR A 37 1.43 7.31 -2.63
C THR A 37 1.71 6.77 -1.24
N ALA A 38 2.43 7.50 -0.41
CA ALA A 38 2.63 7.15 0.99
C ALA A 38 1.60 7.87 1.88
N LEU A 39 0.94 7.11 2.76
CA LEU A 39 0.09 7.63 3.82
C LEU A 39 0.86 7.59 5.13
N MET A 40 1.36 8.73 5.56
CA MET A 40 2.15 8.87 6.77
C MET A 40 1.30 9.38 7.94
N GLY A 41 1.77 9.11 9.15
CA GLY A 41 1.11 9.59 10.38
C GLY A 41 1.45 8.71 11.57
N ARG A 42 1.29 9.24 12.77
CA ARG A 42 1.55 8.53 14.02
C ARG A 42 0.59 7.35 14.20
N ASN A 43 0.95 6.42 15.09
CA ASN A 43 0.05 5.34 15.49
C ASN A 43 -1.25 5.94 16.06
N GLY A 44 -2.39 5.40 15.64
CA GLY A 44 -3.71 5.91 16.02
C GLY A 44 -4.19 7.13 15.23
N SER A 45 -3.46 7.61 14.22
CA SER A 45 -3.91 8.74 13.37
C SER A 45 -5.07 8.41 12.45
N GLY A 46 -5.42 7.12 12.26
CA GLY A 46 -6.52 6.69 11.41
C GLY A 46 -6.11 5.98 10.11
N LYS A 47 -4.81 5.73 9.86
CA LYS A 47 -4.30 5.11 8.62
C LYS A 47 -5.01 3.80 8.27
N SER A 48 -4.97 2.81 9.16
CA SER A 48 -5.64 1.52 8.94
C SER A 48 -7.14 1.68 8.73
N THR A 49 -7.80 2.55 9.51
CA THR A 49 -9.22 2.86 9.31
C THR A 49 -9.48 3.41 7.91
N LEU A 50 -8.63 4.30 7.42
CA LEU A 50 -8.75 4.85 6.08
C LEU A 50 -8.57 3.75 5.03
N LEU A 51 -7.52 2.91 5.12
CA LEU A 51 -7.30 1.81 4.17
C LEU A 51 -8.50 0.86 4.08
N TRP A 52 -9.05 0.39 5.22
CA TRP A 52 -10.23 -0.47 5.25
C TRP A 52 -11.49 0.21 4.69
N THR A 53 -11.59 1.53 4.85
CA THR A 53 -12.69 2.33 4.27
C THR A 53 -12.55 2.49 2.77
N LEU A 54 -11.33 2.75 2.28
CA LEU A 54 -11.02 2.84 0.85
C LEU A 54 -11.24 1.50 0.13
N GLN A 55 -10.91 0.38 0.79
CA GLN A 55 -11.15 -0.96 0.27
C GLN A 55 -12.65 -1.33 0.29
N GLY A 56 -13.48 -0.63 1.08
CA GLY A 56 -14.92 -0.81 1.09
C GLY A 56 -15.46 -1.83 2.10
N THR A 57 -14.61 -2.42 2.97
CA THR A 57 -15.06 -3.30 4.06
C THR A 57 -15.47 -2.54 5.30
N ARG A 58 -14.93 -1.34 5.51
CA ARG A 58 -15.32 -0.47 6.62
C ARG A 58 -16.37 0.53 6.14
N SER A 59 -17.50 0.55 6.82
CA SER A 59 -18.55 1.54 6.57
C SER A 59 -18.07 2.94 6.95
N ARG A 60 -18.44 3.92 6.14
CA ARG A 60 -18.23 5.34 6.39
C ARG A 60 -19.52 6.00 6.88
N ALA A 61 -19.39 7.02 7.73
CA ALA A 61 -20.52 7.82 8.22
C ALA A 61 -20.93 8.90 7.18
N ALA A 62 -19.95 9.41 6.42
CA ALA A 62 -20.16 10.39 5.36
C ALA A 62 -19.07 10.26 4.28
N GLY A 63 -19.26 10.93 3.16
CA GLY A 63 -18.34 11.01 2.05
C GLY A 63 -18.50 9.90 1.03
N SER A 64 -17.61 9.88 0.04
CA SER A 64 -17.61 8.92 -1.06
C SER A 64 -16.20 8.39 -1.35
N VAL A 65 -16.14 7.16 -1.89
CA VAL A 65 -14.93 6.55 -2.44
C VAL A 65 -15.25 6.05 -3.84
N ARG A 66 -14.40 6.37 -4.82
CA ARG A 66 -14.56 5.96 -6.22
C ARG A 66 -13.25 5.39 -6.75
N VAL A 67 -13.32 4.28 -7.45
CA VAL A 67 -12.19 3.65 -8.16
C VAL A 67 -12.47 3.67 -9.65
N GLY A 68 -11.47 4.00 -10.46
CA GLY A 68 -11.62 4.25 -11.90
C GLY A 68 -11.88 5.72 -12.22
N GLY A 69 -11.58 6.63 -11.29
CA GLY A 69 -11.75 8.07 -11.42
C GLY A 69 -12.96 8.63 -10.67
N PRO A 70 -13.30 9.91 -10.86
CA PRO A 70 -14.39 10.59 -10.12
C PRO A 70 -15.77 9.95 -10.29
N ASP A 71 -16.05 9.44 -11.49
CA ASP A 71 -17.31 8.77 -11.84
C ASP A 71 -17.25 7.25 -11.71
N GLY A 72 -16.16 6.75 -11.11
CA GLY A 72 -15.86 5.34 -10.97
C GLY A 72 -16.77 4.61 -9.97
N THR A 73 -16.44 3.35 -9.73
CA THR A 73 -17.24 2.45 -8.89
C THR A 73 -16.91 2.62 -7.41
N ASP A 74 -17.92 2.57 -6.54
CA ASP A 74 -17.75 2.51 -5.09
C ASP A 74 -17.44 1.07 -4.66
N PRO A 75 -16.24 0.78 -4.09
CA PRO A 75 -15.91 -0.57 -3.66
C PRO A 75 -16.87 -1.14 -2.62
N ALA A 76 -17.44 -0.29 -1.75
CA ALA A 76 -18.37 -0.72 -0.71
C ALA A 76 -19.72 -1.24 -1.25
N ALA A 77 -20.07 -0.88 -2.48
CA ALA A 77 -21.29 -1.34 -3.13
C ALA A 77 -21.14 -2.71 -3.82
N LEU A 78 -19.92 -3.27 -3.87
CA LEU A 78 -19.65 -4.48 -4.63
C LEU A 78 -19.57 -5.73 -3.74
N PRO A 79 -19.93 -6.90 -4.29
CA PRO A 79 -19.58 -8.20 -3.70
C PRO A 79 -18.07 -8.36 -3.52
N ALA A 80 -17.66 -9.18 -2.54
CA ALA A 80 -16.25 -9.34 -2.15
C ALA A 80 -15.31 -9.67 -3.33
N ALA A 81 -15.70 -10.59 -4.22
CA ALA A 81 -14.90 -10.98 -5.37
C ALA A 81 -14.64 -9.81 -6.34
N GLN A 82 -15.68 -9.03 -6.67
CA GLN A 82 -15.55 -7.87 -7.56
C GLN A 82 -14.75 -6.74 -6.88
N ARG A 83 -14.95 -6.55 -5.57
CA ARG A 83 -14.21 -5.56 -4.78
C ARG A 83 -12.72 -5.84 -4.77
N ARG A 84 -12.29 -7.12 -4.63
CA ARG A 84 -10.87 -7.51 -4.67
C ARG A 84 -10.20 -7.20 -6.01
N ARG A 85 -10.94 -7.22 -7.12
CA ARG A 85 -10.45 -6.81 -8.46
C ARG A 85 -10.29 -5.30 -8.59
N LEU A 86 -11.00 -4.52 -7.81
CA LEU A 86 -10.82 -3.06 -7.77
C LEU A 86 -9.73 -2.67 -6.78
N VAL A 87 -9.83 -3.16 -5.54
CA VAL A 87 -8.95 -2.75 -4.44
C VAL A 87 -8.46 -3.95 -3.67
N GLY A 88 -7.17 -4.25 -3.82
CA GLY A 88 -6.45 -5.20 -2.99
C GLY A 88 -5.96 -4.52 -1.70
N LEU A 89 -6.01 -5.22 -0.57
CA LEU A 89 -5.50 -4.74 0.70
C LEU A 89 -4.62 -5.80 1.37
N VAL A 90 -3.39 -5.41 1.67
CA VAL A 90 -2.47 -6.16 2.55
C VAL A 90 -2.55 -5.51 3.94
N PRO A 91 -3.13 -6.19 4.94
CA PRO A 91 -3.25 -5.65 6.29
C PRO A 91 -1.91 -5.66 7.03
N GLN A 92 -1.83 -4.93 8.15
CA GLN A 92 -0.63 -4.83 8.99
C GLN A 92 -0.13 -6.20 9.49
N THR A 93 -1.03 -7.13 9.78
CA THR A 93 -0.71 -8.53 10.08
C THR A 93 -0.99 -9.33 8.81
N ALA A 94 0.02 -9.51 7.96
CA ALA A 94 -0.13 -10.23 6.70
C ALA A 94 -0.70 -11.66 6.92
N ALA A 95 -0.30 -12.32 8.02
CA ALA A 95 -0.80 -13.64 8.39
C ALA A 95 -2.33 -13.73 8.54
N ASP A 96 -3.04 -12.61 8.76
CA ASP A 96 -4.51 -12.61 8.89
C ASP A 96 -5.23 -12.96 7.57
N LEU A 97 -4.50 -13.01 6.46
CA LEU A 97 -5.03 -13.43 5.15
C LEU A 97 -4.68 -14.88 4.78
N LEU A 98 -3.95 -15.60 5.64
CA LEU A 98 -3.48 -16.95 5.39
C LEU A 98 -4.14 -17.91 6.41
N TYR A 99 -4.95 -18.84 5.93
CA TYR A 99 -5.73 -19.73 6.81
C TYR A 99 -5.55 -21.22 6.48
N LEU A 100 -4.87 -21.54 5.35
CA LEU A 100 -4.70 -22.92 4.89
C LEU A 100 -3.41 -23.53 5.42
N GLU A 101 -3.29 -24.84 5.31
CA GLU A 101 -2.20 -25.60 5.94
C GLU A 101 -0.90 -25.47 5.16
N THR A 102 -0.95 -25.18 3.84
CA THR A 102 0.25 -25.08 3.01
C THR A 102 0.25 -23.86 2.11
N VAL A 103 1.44 -23.40 1.73
CA VAL A 103 1.64 -22.33 0.72
C VAL A 103 0.97 -22.69 -0.60
N GLU A 104 1.02 -23.97 -1.00
CA GLU A 104 0.37 -24.45 -2.23
C GLU A 104 -1.13 -24.27 -2.18
N GLU A 105 -1.78 -24.64 -1.07
CA GLU A 105 -3.22 -24.49 -0.90
C GLU A 105 -3.65 -23.04 -0.91
N GLU A 106 -2.89 -22.13 -0.27
CA GLU A 106 -3.15 -20.68 -0.32
C GLU A 106 -3.08 -20.14 -1.75
N CYS A 107 -2.09 -20.58 -2.53
CA CYS A 107 -1.95 -20.19 -3.92
C CYS A 107 -3.13 -20.72 -4.79
N LEU A 108 -3.50 -21.98 -4.64
CA LEU A 108 -4.62 -22.59 -5.40
C LEU A 108 -5.97 -21.95 -5.03
N ALA A 109 -6.17 -21.63 -3.75
CA ALA A 109 -7.36 -20.91 -3.30
C ALA A 109 -7.44 -19.51 -3.92
N ALA A 110 -6.32 -18.79 -3.95
CA ALA A 110 -6.24 -17.46 -4.57
C ALA A 110 -6.57 -17.51 -6.08
N ASP A 111 -6.03 -18.49 -6.80
CA ASP A 111 -6.31 -18.70 -8.23
C ASP A 111 -7.81 -18.96 -8.46
N THR A 112 -8.41 -19.84 -7.64
CA THR A 112 -9.83 -20.18 -7.72
C THR A 112 -10.73 -18.97 -7.42
N GLU A 113 -10.42 -18.22 -6.36
CA GLU A 113 -11.19 -17.03 -5.95
C GLU A 113 -11.10 -15.88 -6.95
N ALA A 114 -9.96 -15.78 -7.65
CA ALA A 114 -9.73 -14.76 -8.68
C ALA A 114 -10.22 -15.17 -10.07
N ASP A 115 -10.66 -16.42 -10.26
CA ASP A 115 -11.02 -17.02 -11.57
C ASP A 115 -9.83 -16.94 -12.54
N GLU A 116 -8.64 -17.28 -12.03
CA GLU A 116 -7.38 -17.32 -12.78
C GLU A 116 -6.90 -18.77 -12.94
N PRO A 117 -6.08 -19.06 -13.96
CA PRO A 117 -5.52 -20.39 -14.16
C PRO A 117 -4.72 -20.87 -12.94
N ALA A 118 -4.85 -22.16 -12.61
CA ALA A 118 -4.07 -22.78 -11.54
C ALA A 118 -2.56 -22.56 -11.73
N GLY A 119 -1.87 -22.15 -10.66
CA GLY A 119 -0.45 -21.82 -10.66
C GLY A 119 -0.13 -20.34 -10.90
N THR A 120 -1.14 -19.48 -11.12
CA THR A 120 -0.93 -18.04 -11.29
C THR A 120 -0.33 -17.41 -10.01
N ALA A 121 -0.93 -17.66 -8.86
CA ALA A 121 -0.43 -17.16 -7.58
C ALA A 121 0.96 -17.72 -7.24
N ALA A 122 1.19 -19.00 -7.49
CA ALA A 122 2.49 -19.64 -7.27
C ALA A 122 3.60 -19.04 -8.17
N GLN A 123 3.28 -18.71 -9.42
CA GLN A 123 4.22 -18.01 -10.32
C GLN A 123 4.48 -16.56 -9.84
N LEU A 124 3.48 -15.89 -9.29
CA LEU A 124 3.66 -14.58 -8.67
C LEU A 124 4.60 -14.67 -7.46
N LEU A 125 4.36 -15.65 -6.57
CA LEU A 125 5.21 -15.89 -5.41
C LEU A 125 6.66 -16.17 -5.80
N GLU A 126 6.89 -17.04 -6.77
CA GLU A 126 8.24 -17.37 -7.25
C GLU A 126 8.98 -16.15 -7.82
N ARG A 127 8.25 -15.21 -8.45
CA ARG A 127 8.83 -13.95 -8.93
C ARG A 127 9.14 -12.97 -7.81
N LEU A 128 8.34 -12.96 -6.74
CA LEU A 128 8.52 -12.08 -5.58
C LEU A 128 9.66 -12.56 -4.67
N VAL A 129 9.66 -13.86 -4.35
CA VAL A 129 10.69 -14.51 -3.53
C VAL A 129 10.89 -15.93 -4.06
N PRO A 130 11.96 -16.17 -4.83
CA PRO A 130 12.26 -17.51 -5.37
C PRO A 130 12.52 -18.55 -4.27
N GLY A 131 12.13 -19.81 -4.54
CA GLY A 131 12.49 -20.95 -3.74
C GLY A 131 11.73 -21.10 -2.42
N VAL A 132 10.55 -20.51 -2.29
CA VAL A 132 9.68 -20.76 -1.13
C VAL A 132 9.15 -22.19 -1.20
N ASP A 133 9.34 -22.97 -0.11
CA ASP A 133 8.79 -24.31 -0.01
C ASP A 133 7.25 -24.28 -0.01
N ARG A 134 6.66 -24.81 -1.06
CA ARG A 134 5.20 -24.81 -1.27
C ARG A 134 4.45 -25.79 -0.38
N ALA A 135 5.15 -26.80 0.17
CA ALA A 135 4.60 -27.73 1.15
C ALA A 135 4.68 -27.20 2.59
N ALA A 136 5.43 -26.12 2.83
CA ALA A 136 5.55 -25.51 4.15
C ALA A 136 4.23 -24.87 4.60
N HIS A 137 4.01 -24.89 5.92
CA HIS A 137 2.90 -24.13 6.51
C HIS A 137 3.25 -22.61 6.48
N PRO A 138 2.30 -21.71 6.14
CA PRO A 138 2.56 -20.27 6.09
C PRO A 138 3.14 -19.65 7.36
N ARG A 139 2.90 -20.27 8.52
CA ARG A 139 3.47 -19.83 9.81
C ARG A 139 4.98 -20.07 9.92
N ASP A 140 5.51 -21.04 9.18
CA ASP A 140 6.95 -21.39 9.20
C ASP A 140 7.78 -20.50 8.28
N LEU A 141 7.12 -19.66 7.47
CA LEU A 141 7.78 -18.69 6.60
C LEU A 141 8.39 -17.54 7.39
N SER A 142 9.51 -17.01 6.89
CA SER A 142 10.02 -15.72 7.36
C SER A 142 9.01 -14.58 7.10
N GLU A 143 9.15 -13.46 7.79
CA GLU A 143 8.25 -12.31 7.58
C GLU A 143 8.26 -11.83 6.11
N GLY A 144 9.42 -11.81 5.46
CA GLY A 144 9.54 -11.43 4.05
C GLY A 144 8.85 -12.43 3.12
N GLN A 145 9.03 -13.74 3.34
CA GLN A 145 8.36 -14.80 2.57
C GLN A 145 6.84 -14.76 2.79
N ARG A 146 6.40 -14.54 4.02
CA ARG A 146 4.98 -14.42 4.36
C ARG A 146 4.33 -13.21 3.69
N LEU A 147 5.01 -12.06 3.71
CA LEU A 147 4.54 -10.87 2.99
C LEU A 147 4.48 -11.13 1.48
N ALA A 148 5.48 -11.79 0.90
CA ALA A 148 5.50 -12.14 -0.51
C ALA A 148 4.34 -13.08 -0.89
N LEU A 149 4.03 -14.08 -0.04
CA LEU A 149 2.87 -14.95 -0.23
C LEU A 149 1.55 -14.16 -0.22
N VAL A 150 1.37 -13.29 0.77
CA VAL A 150 0.16 -12.43 0.83
C VAL A 150 0.07 -11.49 -0.36
N LEU A 151 1.20 -10.91 -0.79
CA LEU A 151 1.22 -10.09 -2.01
C LEU A 151 0.84 -10.92 -3.24
N ALA A 152 1.35 -12.15 -3.39
CA ALA A 152 0.99 -13.04 -4.49
C ALA A 152 -0.51 -13.33 -4.50
N VAL A 153 -1.08 -13.70 -3.35
CA VAL A 153 -2.53 -13.95 -3.17
C VAL A 153 -3.36 -12.73 -3.56
N VAL A 154 -3.02 -11.54 -3.05
CA VAL A 154 -3.77 -10.31 -3.33
C VAL A 154 -3.63 -9.89 -4.80
N LEU A 155 -2.43 -10.00 -5.37
CA LEU A 155 -2.14 -9.60 -6.75
C LEU A 155 -2.72 -10.56 -7.79
N THR A 156 -3.07 -11.79 -7.42
CA THR A 156 -3.74 -12.76 -8.31
C THR A 156 -5.07 -12.19 -8.84
N ALA A 157 -5.81 -11.45 -8.01
CA ALA A 157 -7.03 -10.75 -8.44
C ALA A 157 -6.77 -9.52 -9.35
N ARG A 158 -5.51 -9.17 -9.63
CA ARG A 158 -5.10 -8.02 -10.48
C ARG A 158 -5.76 -6.68 -10.11
N PRO A 159 -5.74 -6.27 -8.84
CA PRO A 159 -6.43 -5.06 -8.41
C PRO A 159 -5.94 -3.82 -9.16
N GLU A 160 -6.84 -2.86 -9.41
CA GLU A 160 -6.48 -1.54 -9.98
C GLU A 160 -5.70 -0.71 -8.96
N VAL A 161 -6.05 -0.84 -7.68
CA VAL A 161 -5.42 -0.13 -6.56
C VAL A 161 -4.96 -1.14 -5.52
N LEU A 162 -3.69 -1.08 -5.14
CA LEU A 162 -3.12 -1.87 -4.06
C LEU A 162 -2.93 -0.99 -2.82
N LEU A 163 -3.50 -1.41 -1.71
CA LEU A 163 -3.36 -0.78 -0.40
C LEU A 163 -2.49 -1.67 0.49
N LEU A 164 -1.51 -1.08 1.19
CA LEU A 164 -0.64 -1.80 2.13
C LEU A 164 -0.60 -1.07 3.48
N ASP A 165 -0.80 -1.81 4.56
CA ASP A 165 -0.75 -1.27 5.92
C ASP A 165 0.52 -1.73 6.64
N GLU A 166 1.48 -0.81 6.86
CA GLU A 166 2.78 -1.03 7.52
C GLU A 166 3.58 -2.24 6.98
N PRO A 167 3.73 -2.38 5.64
CA PRO A 167 4.31 -3.59 5.04
C PRO A 167 5.81 -3.74 5.30
N THR A 168 6.51 -2.70 5.77
CA THR A 168 7.93 -2.75 6.10
C THR A 168 8.21 -3.32 7.49
N ARG A 169 7.16 -3.56 8.29
CA ARG A 169 7.28 -4.05 9.66
C ARG A 169 7.83 -5.48 9.67
N GLY A 170 8.90 -5.69 10.45
CA GLY A 170 9.55 -7.00 10.58
C GLY A 170 10.46 -7.38 9.41
N LEU A 171 10.56 -6.54 8.36
CA LEU A 171 11.49 -6.76 7.28
C LEU A 171 12.88 -6.23 7.64
N ASP A 172 13.90 -7.00 7.27
CA ASP A 172 15.29 -6.55 7.21
C ASP A 172 15.53 -5.62 6.01
N TYR A 173 16.74 -5.09 5.87
CA TYR A 173 17.07 -4.18 4.78
C TYR A 173 16.89 -4.81 3.38
N PRO A 174 17.37 -6.04 3.09
CA PRO A 174 17.10 -6.72 1.83
C PRO A 174 15.59 -6.91 1.55
N GLY A 175 14.80 -7.28 2.56
CA GLY A 175 13.36 -7.42 2.43
C GLY A 175 12.65 -6.11 2.08
N LYS A 176 13.08 -4.99 2.68
CA LYS A 176 12.57 -3.66 2.32
C LYS A 176 12.95 -3.26 0.89
N GLN A 177 14.16 -3.60 0.45
CA GLN A 177 14.62 -3.34 -0.92
C GLN A 177 13.78 -4.13 -1.93
N ALA A 178 13.57 -5.42 -1.69
CA ALA A 178 12.73 -6.25 -2.54
C ALA A 178 11.28 -5.73 -2.61
N LEU A 179 10.70 -5.32 -1.48
CA LEU A 179 9.38 -4.69 -1.46
C LEU A 179 9.36 -3.38 -2.28
N ALA A 180 10.39 -2.55 -2.17
CA ALA A 180 10.51 -1.31 -2.95
C ALA A 180 10.49 -1.57 -4.46
N GLU A 181 11.23 -2.60 -4.92
CA GLU A 181 11.26 -3.01 -6.33
C GLU A 181 9.89 -3.49 -6.80
N VAL A 182 9.19 -4.29 -6.00
CA VAL A 182 7.82 -4.75 -6.29
C VAL A 182 6.86 -3.57 -6.45
N LEU A 183 6.84 -2.62 -5.51
CA LEU A 183 5.92 -1.48 -5.56
C LEU A 183 6.24 -0.55 -6.73
N THR A 184 7.51 -0.33 -7.02
CA THR A 184 7.95 0.45 -8.18
C THR A 184 7.55 -0.25 -9.49
N GLY A 185 7.71 -1.57 -9.57
CA GLY A 185 7.28 -2.38 -10.71
C GLY A 185 5.77 -2.29 -10.95
N LEU A 186 4.96 -2.35 -9.90
CA LEU A 186 3.50 -2.19 -10.00
C LEU A 186 3.12 -0.79 -10.51
N ALA A 187 3.75 0.27 -10.00
CA ALA A 187 3.52 1.62 -10.49
C ALA A 187 3.93 1.75 -11.97
N THR A 188 5.08 1.23 -12.37
CA THR A 188 5.52 1.21 -13.78
C THR A 188 4.53 0.48 -14.69
N ALA A 189 3.82 -0.54 -14.17
CA ALA A 189 2.75 -1.25 -14.86
C ALA A 189 1.38 -0.55 -14.76
N ASP A 190 1.35 0.76 -14.51
CA ASP A 190 0.17 1.63 -14.43
C ASP A 190 -0.80 1.28 -13.26
N ARG A 191 -0.33 0.54 -12.25
CA ARG A 191 -1.11 0.29 -11.03
C ARG A 191 -0.97 1.46 -10.06
N ALA A 192 -2.02 1.72 -9.30
CA ALA A 192 -1.99 2.69 -8.22
C ALA A 192 -1.67 1.98 -6.90
N VAL A 193 -0.72 2.51 -6.13
CA VAL A 193 -0.31 1.94 -4.84
C VAL A 193 -0.44 2.99 -3.75
N LEU A 194 -1.07 2.61 -2.63
CA LEU A 194 -1.11 3.41 -1.40
C LEU A 194 -0.49 2.63 -0.25
N VAL A 195 0.60 3.13 0.30
CA VAL A 195 1.33 2.49 1.40
C VAL A 195 1.17 3.33 2.66
N ALA A 196 0.49 2.79 3.67
CA ALA A 196 0.49 3.38 5.00
C ALA A 196 1.73 2.92 5.76
N THR A 197 2.59 3.83 6.15
CA THR A 197 3.81 3.52 6.90
C THR A 197 4.33 4.73 7.67
N HIS A 198 5.17 4.48 8.67
CA HIS A 198 5.96 5.48 9.38
C HIS A 198 7.46 5.41 9.01
N ASP A 199 7.84 4.50 8.12
CA ASP A 199 9.22 4.32 7.65
C ASP A 199 9.58 5.39 6.62
N VAL A 200 10.20 6.47 7.09
CA VAL A 200 10.54 7.64 6.27
C VAL A 200 11.55 7.31 5.18
N GLU A 201 12.53 6.45 5.47
CA GLU A 201 13.56 6.04 4.50
C GLU A 201 12.92 5.24 3.36
N PHE A 202 12.01 4.32 3.68
CA PHE A 202 11.25 3.58 2.69
C PHE A 202 10.38 4.51 1.83
N VAL A 203 9.67 5.45 2.45
CA VAL A 203 8.87 6.47 1.75
C VAL A 203 9.72 7.28 0.79
N ALA A 204 10.88 7.77 1.24
CA ALA A 204 11.80 8.54 0.40
C ALA A 204 12.31 7.76 -0.82
N GLN A 205 12.39 6.44 -0.71
CA GLN A 205 12.85 5.55 -1.78
C GLN A 205 11.77 5.29 -2.83
N VAL A 206 10.50 5.06 -2.42
CA VAL A 206 9.47 4.52 -3.32
C VAL A 206 8.36 5.50 -3.66
N ALA A 207 8.05 6.48 -2.80
CA ALA A 207 6.85 7.28 -2.94
C ALA A 207 7.03 8.48 -3.88
N HIS A 208 6.05 8.67 -4.75
CA HIS A 208 5.92 9.85 -5.61
C HIS A 208 5.17 10.98 -4.90
N GLN A 209 4.16 10.59 -4.11
CA GLN A 209 3.31 11.50 -3.34
C GLN A 209 3.29 11.06 -1.87
N VAL A 210 3.16 12.03 -0.97
CA VAL A 210 2.98 11.79 0.46
C VAL A 210 1.72 12.51 0.93
N VAL A 211 0.92 11.81 1.73
CA VAL A 211 -0.22 12.35 2.46
C VAL A 211 0.02 12.11 3.95
N VAL A 212 -0.06 13.15 4.74
CA VAL A 212 0.13 13.09 6.20
C VAL A 212 -1.22 13.16 6.88
N LEU A 213 -1.52 12.10 7.65
CA LEU A 213 -2.75 11.98 8.44
C LEU A 213 -2.44 12.23 9.93
N ALA A 214 -3.15 13.16 10.55
CA ALA A 214 -3.07 13.43 11.98
C ALA A 214 -4.47 13.57 12.57
N GLN A 215 -4.75 12.86 13.66
CA GLN A 215 -6.05 12.90 14.37
C GLN A 215 -7.28 12.68 13.47
N GLY A 216 -7.11 11.87 12.42
CA GLY A 216 -8.18 11.55 11.47
C GLY A 216 -8.38 12.56 10.35
N GLU A 217 -7.51 13.55 10.21
CA GLU A 217 -7.57 14.59 9.18
C GLU A 217 -6.31 14.60 8.33
N VAL A 218 -6.41 14.97 7.05
CA VAL A 218 -5.25 15.22 6.19
C VAL A 218 -4.69 16.60 6.51
N VAL A 219 -3.45 16.63 7.03
CA VAL A 219 -2.78 17.89 7.44
C VAL A 219 -1.78 18.37 6.40
N SER A 220 -1.28 17.50 5.53
CA SER A 220 -0.38 17.86 4.43
C SER A 220 -0.49 16.83 3.32
N ALA A 221 -0.38 17.25 2.07
CA ALA A 221 -0.33 16.39 0.90
C ALA A 221 0.48 17.02 -0.22
N GLY A 222 1.21 16.19 -0.99
CA GLY A 222 1.95 16.66 -2.15
C GLY A 222 3.11 15.75 -2.55
N PRO A 223 3.95 16.21 -3.49
CA PRO A 223 5.15 15.48 -3.91
C PRO A 223 6.06 15.16 -2.72
N THR A 224 6.63 13.95 -2.72
CA THR A 224 7.46 13.45 -1.61
C THR A 224 8.56 14.42 -1.22
N ALA A 225 9.30 14.95 -2.20
CA ALA A 225 10.39 15.89 -1.96
C ALA A 225 9.94 17.12 -1.15
N ARG A 226 8.74 17.66 -1.46
CA ARG A 226 8.21 18.83 -0.75
C ARG A 226 7.78 18.49 0.67
N VAL A 227 6.89 17.50 0.82
CA VAL A 227 6.29 17.17 2.12
C VAL A 227 7.32 16.67 3.13
N VAL A 228 8.31 15.89 2.66
CA VAL A 228 9.39 15.36 3.48
C VAL A 228 10.38 16.45 3.89
N ALA A 229 10.70 17.38 2.99
CA ALA A 229 11.60 18.51 3.29
C ALA A 229 10.98 19.54 4.26
N GLU A 230 9.66 19.80 4.14
CA GLU A 230 8.93 20.76 4.99
C GLU A 230 8.69 20.24 6.42
N SER A 231 8.84 18.94 6.68
CA SER A 231 8.54 18.35 7.99
C SER A 231 9.75 17.70 8.65
N PRO A 232 10.37 18.32 9.67
CA PRO A 232 11.50 17.73 10.39
C PRO A 232 11.22 16.33 10.98
N ALA A 233 9.95 16.03 11.29
CA ALA A 233 9.53 14.74 11.82
C ALA A 233 9.56 13.62 10.77
N PHE A 234 9.46 13.96 9.49
CA PHE A 234 9.42 13.03 8.35
C PHE A 234 10.61 13.18 7.42
N ALA A 235 11.65 13.93 7.81
CA ALA A 235 12.86 14.09 7.03
C ALA A 235 13.76 12.83 7.14
N PRO A 236 14.19 12.21 6.01
CA PRO A 236 15.16 11.13 6.00
C PRO A 236 16.51 11.55 6.59
N GLN A 237 17.33 10.57 7.01
CA GLN A 237 18.67 10.84 7.56
C GLN A 237 19.55 11.62 6.58
N VAL A 238 19.49 11.25 5.29
CA VAL A 238 20.26 11.96 4.24
C VAL A 238 19.88 13.45 4.18
N HIS A 239 18.59 13.77 4.21
CA HIS A 239 18.12 15.16 4.23
C HIS A 239 18.56 15.91 5.49
N LYS A 240 18.51 15.25 6.66
CA LYS A 240 18.96 15.85 7.94
C LYS A 240 20.44 16.18 7.96
N ILE A 241 21.27 15.39 7.27
CA ILE A 241 22.73 15.53 7.26
C ILE A 241 23.19 16.51 6.16
N LEU A 242 22.67 16.38 4.95
CA LEU A 242 23.14 17.11 3.76
C LEU A 242 22.26 18.31 3.41
N GLY A 243 21.02 18.35 3.87
CA GLY A 243 20.04 19.37 3.49
C GLY A 243 19.64 19.29 2.02
N GLY A 244 18.99 20.35 1.52
CA GLY A 244 18.59 20.47 0.10
C GLY A 244 17.57 19.40 -0.33
N ASP A 245 17.67 18.98 -1.59
CA ASP A 245 16.71 18.03 -2.19
C ASP A 245 17.12 16.54 -2.06
N TRP A 246 18.16 16.26 -1.24
CA TRP A 246 18.66 14.91 -1.04
C TRP A 246 17.75 14.12 -0.10
N LEU A 247 17.12 13.08 -0.62
CA LEU A 247 16.23 12.21 0.16
C LEU A 247 16.80 10.81 0.39
N THR A 248 17.66 10.32 -0.53
CA THR A 248 18.23 8.97 -0.45
C THR A 248 19.73 8.96 -0.70
N VAL A 249 20.41 7.95 -0.13
CA VAL A 249 21.85 7.71 -0.39
C VAL A 249 22.11 7.49 -1.89
N ALA A 250 21.20 6.80 -2.59
CA ALA A 250 21.34 6.55 -4.02
C ALA A 250 21.41 7.84 -4.84
N GLN A 251 20.62 8.87 -4.48
CA GLN A 251 20.66 10.19 -5.13
C GLN A 251 22.03 10.87 -4.95
N VAL A 252 22.60 10.78 -3.74
CA VAL A 252 23.91 11.37 -3.43
C VAL A 252 25.03 10.69 -4.21
N VAL A 253 25.03 9.36 -4.25
CA VAL A 253 26.03 8.56 -5.01
C VAL A 253 25.90 8.84 -6.51
N ALA A 254 24.68 8.88 -7.05
CA ALA A 254 24.45 9.17 -8.48
C ALA A 254 24.91 10.59 -8.89
N ALA A 255 24.93 11.54 -7.94
CA ALA A 255 25.45 12.90 -8.15
C ALA A 255 26.98 13.01 -7.99
N GLY A 256 27.67 11.93 -7.69
CA GLY A 256 29.15 11.89 -7.55
C GLY A 256 29.67 12.57 -6.27
N ARG A 257 28.87 12.61 -5.22
CA ARG A 257 29.23 13.19 -3.91
C ARG A 257 29.38 12.11 -2.85
#